data_5aec3860c65960d6246258a30ffafc3b
#
_entry.id   5aec3860c65960d6246258a30ffafc3b
#
_cell.length_a   1.000
_cell.length_b   1.000
_cell.length_c   1.000
_cell.angle_alpha   90.00
_cell.angle_beta   90.00
_cell.angle_gamma   90.00
#
_symmetry.space_group_name_H-M   'P 1'
#
loop_
_entity.id
_entity.type
_entity.pdbx_description
1 polymer ?
#
loop_
_entity_poly.entity_id
_entity_poly.type
_entity_poly.pdbx_seq_one_letter_code
_entity_poly.pdbx_strand_id
1 'polypeptide(L)' 'MDYGMIGKREKAKRYAEEQNRFLLNKFDVTFHGDNNNHHVTFDNGEFTCDCEFFITHKRCAHTMALEIKFQGILPETVES' A
#
# COMPACT_ATOMS: atom_id res chain seq x y z
N MET A 1 23.29 25.82 4.59
CA MET A 1 22.50 25.19 3.53
C MET A 1 23.19 23.97 2.99
N ASP A 2 22.50 22.89 2.88
CA ASP A 2 23.08 21.64 2.44
C ASP A 2 22.79 21.42 0.95
N TYR A 3 23.77 21.66 0.13
CA TYR A 3 23.65 21.53 -1.32
C TYR A 3 23.39 20.08 -1.74
N GLY A 4 23.91 19.12 -0.99
CA GLY A 4 23.66 17.72 -1.24
C GLY A 4 22.20 17.35 -1.07
N MET A 5 21.50 18.06 -0.19
CA MET A 5 20.09 17.82 0.06
C MET A 5 19.21 18.26 -1.12
N ILE A 6 19.58 19.35 -1.80
CA ILE A 6 18.84 19.80 -2.97
C ILE A 6 18.89 18.75 -4.07
N GLY A 7 20.07 18.21 -4.36
CA GLY A 7 20.21 17.16 -5.36
C GLY A 7 19.49 15.89 -4.97
N LYS A 8 19.48 15.54 -3.70
CA LYS A 8 18.77 14.37 -3.20
C LYS A 8 17.28 14.51 -3.32
N ARG A 9 16.75 15.71 -3.12
CA ARG A 9 15.31 15.96 -3.27
C ARG A 9 14.87 15.77 -4.72
N GLU A 10 15.66 16.27 -5.65
CA GLU A 10 15.35 16.09 -7.06
C GLU A 10 15.38 14.63 -7.48
N LYS A 11 16.37 13.89 -6.99
CA LYS A 11 16.45 12.46 -7.23
C LYS A 11 15.25 11.74 -6.63
N ALA A 12 14.88 12.11 -5.41
CA ALA A 12 13.77 11.48 -4.73
C ALA A 12 12.46 11.68 -5.49
N LYS A 13 12.24 12.87 -6.02
CA LYS A 13 11.06 13.14 -6.85
C LYS A 13 11.01 12.24 -8.07
N ARG A 14 12.15 12.14 -8.75
CA ARG A 14 12.23 11.31 -9.95
C ARG A 14 12.02 9.85 -9.64
N TYR A 15 12.62 9.36 -8.55
CA TYR A 15 12.43 7.97 -8.12
C TYR A 15 10.97 7.71 -7.76
N ALA A 16 10.32 8.66 -7.11
CA ALA A 16 8.92 8.51 -6.71
C ALA A 16 7.98 8.42 -7.90
N GLU A 17 8.34 9.02 -9.02
CA GLU A 17 7.55 8.96 -10.25
C GLU A 17 7.72 7.63 -10.98
N GLU A 18 8.80 6.93 -10.70
CA GLU A 18 9.08 5.62 -11.32
C GLU A 18 8.59 4.52 -10.41
N GLN A 19 7.35 4.10 -10.58
CA GLN A 19 6.72 3.11 -9.71
C GLN A 19 7.44 1.77 -9.72
N ASN A 20 8.05 1.41 -10.82
CA ASN A 20 8.75 0.13 -10.94
C ASN A 20 10.01 0.04 -10.09
N ARG A 21 10.43 1.14 -9.46
CA ARG A 21 11.55 1.11 -8.51
C ARG A 21 11.15 0.65 -7.13
N PHE A 22 9.84 0.56 -6.87
CA PHE A 22 9.33 0.25 -5.55
C PHE A 22 8.61 -1.10 -5.56
N LEU A 23 8.81 -1.84 -4.49
CA LEU A 23 8.07 -3.07 -4.25
C LEU A 23 7.71 -3.10 -2.79
N LEU A 24 6.41 -3.06 -2.51
CA LEU A 24 5.92 -3.14 -1.14
C LEU A 24 5.82 -4.60 -0.73
N ASN A 25 6.67 -5.00 0.18
CA ASN A 25 6.68 -6.39 0.66
C ASN A 25 5.78 -6.59 1.86
N LYS A 26 5.66 -5.56 2.69
CA LYS A 26 4.91 -5.64 3.93
C LYS A 26 4.53 -4.24 4.38
N PHE A 27 3.30 -4.08 4.89
CA PHE A 27 2.90 -2.82 5.49
C PHE A 27 1.74 -3.03 6.46
N ASP A 28 1.51 -2.01 7.26
CA ASP A 28 0.48 -1.97 8.28
C ASP A 28 -0.17 -0.60 8.19
N VAL A 29 -1.47 -0.57 7.92
CA VAL A 29 -2.19 0.67 7.65
C VAL A 29 -3.41 0.76 8.54
N THR A 30 -3.63 1.93 9.12
CA THR A 30 -4.90 2.25 9.76
C THR A 30 -5.76 2.95 8.71
N PHE A 31 -6.84 2.31 8.33
CA PHE A 31 -7.78 2.84 7.34
C PHE A 31 -8.90 3.57 8.07
N HIS A 32 -9.09 4.83 7.75
CA HIS A 32 -10.16 5.63 8.35
C HIS A 32 -11.44 5.45 7.53
N GLY A 33 -12.29 4.55 8.00
CA GLY A 33 -13.56 4.30 7.35
C GLY A 33 -14.62 5.32 7.75
N ASP A 34 -15.81 5.18 7.19
CA ASP A 34 -16.90 6.13 7.43
C ASP A 34 -17.39 6.07 8.87
N ASN A 35 -17.47 4.88 9.45
CA ASN A 35 -17.98 4.70 10.80
C ASN A 35 -16.89 4.35 11.80
N ASN A 36 -15.97 3.52 11.40
CA ASN A 36 -14.91 3.03 12.28
C ASN A 36 -13.60 2.98 11.54
N ASN A 37 -12.51 2.99 12.31
CA ASN A 37 -11.19 2.74 11.75
C ASN A 37 -11.00 1.24 11.60
N HIS A 38 -10.28 0.85 10.56
CA HIS A 38 -9.95 -0.54 10.30
C HIS A 38 -8.45 -0.71 10.17
N HIS A 39 -7.97 -1.86 10.56
CA HIS A 39 -6.56 -2.18 10.51
C HIS A 39 -6.32 -3.14 9.34
N VAL A 40 -5.52 -2.70 8.39
CA VAL A 40 -5.22 -3.50 7.21
C VAL A 40 -3.73 -3.79 7.18
N THR A 41 -3.38 -5.03 7.00
CA THR A 41 -1.98 -5.44 6.86
C THR A 41 -1.77 -6.15 5.54
N PHE A 42 -0.54 -6.10 5.08
CA PHE A 42 -0.13 -6.77 3.85
C PHE A 42 1.22 -7.44 4.10
N ASP A 43 1.32 -8.70 3.75
CA ASP A 43 2.54 -9.47 3.93
C ASP A 43 2.64 -10.52 2.84
N ASN A 44 3.73 -10.47 2.07
CA ASN A 44 4.03 -11.47 1.03
C ASN A 44 2.88 -11.72 0.05
N GLY A 45 2.23 -10.65 -0.38
CA GLY A 45 1.16 -10.73 -1.36
C GLY A 45 -0.22 -10.99 -0.76
N GLU A 46 -0.33 -11.08 0.56
CA GLU A 46 -1.60 -11.32 1.22
C GLU A 46 -2.04 -10.12 2.03
N PHE A 47 -3.27 -9.66 1.77
CA PHE A 47 -3.91 -8.65 2.58
C PHE A 47 -4.67 -9.29 3.73
N THR A 48 -4.74 -8.57 4.84
CA THR A 48 -5.58 -8.94 5.99
C THR A 48 -6.27 -7.68 6.48
N CYS A 49 -7.58 -7.76 6.65
CA CYS A 49 -8.38 -6.65 7.17
C CYS A 49 -9.26 -7.17 8.30
N ASP A 50 -9.59 -6.31 9.23
CA ASP A 50 -10.39 -6.71 10.40
C ASP A 50 -11.90 -6.56 10.20
N CYS A 51 -12.35 -6.13 9.01
CA CYS A 51 -13.77 -5.98 8.77
C CYS A 51 -14.45 -7.32 8.49
N GLU A 52 -15.74 -7.37 8.80
CA GLU A 52 -16.51 -8.61 8.63
C GLU A 52 -16.59 -9.07 7.20
N PHE A 53 -16.69 -8.13 6.27
CA PHE A 53 -16.78 -8.47 4.86
C PHE A 53 -15.52 -9.21 4.40
N PHE A 54 -14.35 -8.75 4.85
CA PHE A 54 -13.09 -9.41 4.51
C PHE A 54 -13.02 -10.81 5.11
N ILE A 55 -13.47 -10.96 6.36
CA ILE A 55 -13.44 -12.26 7.03
C ILE A 55 -14.26 -13.27 6.25
N THR A 56 -15.40 -12.84 5.71
CA THR A 56 -16.30 -13.71 4.96
C THR A 56 -15.82 -13.96 3.53
N HIS A 57 -15.38 -12.89 2.84
CA HIS A 57 -15.09 -12.95 1.40
C HIS A 57 -13.61 -12.92 1.06
N LYS A 58 -12.73 -12.68 2.03
CA LYS A 58 -11.29 -12.54 1.84
C LYS A 58 -10.90 -11.35 0.96
N ARG A 59 -11.82 -10.44 0.75
CA ARG A 59 -11.60 -9.22 -0.02
C ARG A 59 -12.65 -8.20 0.40
N CYS A 60 -12.25 -6.94 0.51
CA CYS A 60 -13.17 -5.89 0.93
C CYS A 60 -12.79 -4.57 0.26
N ALA A 61 -13.64 -3.56 0.45
CA ALA A 61 -13.38 -2.24 -0.13
C ALA A 61 -12.08 -1.63 0.40
N HIS A 62 -11.73 -1.92 1.64
CA HIS A 62 -10.50 -1.37 2.25
C HIS A 62 -9.25 -1.92 1.55
N THR A 63 -9.18 -3.23 1.35
CA THR A 63 -8.05 -3.84 0.67
C THR A 63 -8.01 -3.45 -0.81
N MET A 64 -9.19 -3.38 -1.44
CA MET A 64 -9.27 -2.98 -2.84
C MET A 64 -8.81 -1.54 -3.04
N ALA A 65 -9.15 -0.65 -2.10
CA ALA A 65 -8.69 0.73 -2.16
C ALA A 65 -7.16 0.81 -2.10
N LEU A 66 -6.56 -0.02 -1.26
CA LEU A 66 -5.10 -0.06 -1.16
C LEU A 66 -4.46 -0.65 -2.41
N GLU A 67 -5.08 -1.65 -3.02
CA GLU A 67 -4.60 -2.20 -4.28
C GLU A 67 -4.56 -1.12 -5.37
N ILE A 68 -5.59 -0.30 -5.43
CA ILE A 68 -5.65 0.79 -6.40
C ILE A 68 -4.60 1.86 -6.07
N LYS A 69 -4.49 2.23 -4.79
CA LYS A 69 -3.57 3.27 -4.33
C LYS A 69 -2.13 2.90 -4.62
N PHE A 70 -1.78 1.63 -4.42
CA PHE A 70 -0.42 1.15 -4.58
C PHE A 70 -0.22 0.35 -5.85
N GLN A 71 -1.07 0.58 -6.84
CA GLN A 71 -0.96 -0.10 -8.12
C GLN A 71 0.41 0.14 -8.73
N GLY A 72 1.04 -0.93 -9.16
CA GLY A 72 2.37 -0.88 -9.77
C GLY A 72 3.53 -1.09 -8.80
N ILE A 73 3.28 -1.03 -7.50
CA ILE A 73 4.33 -1.24 -6.50
C ILE A 73 4.06 -2.41 -5.57
N LEU A 74 2.91 -3.06 -5.74
CA LEU A 74 2.62 -4.29 -5.00
C LEU A 74 3.12 -5.49 -5.78
N PRO A 75 3.64 -6.54 -5.09
CA PRO A 75 3.96 -7.78 -5.77
C PRO A 75 2.68 -8.42 -6.29
N GLU A 76 2.83 -9.31 -7.28
CA GLU A 76 1.66 -10.03 -7.77
C GLU A 76 1.04 -10.82 -6.64
N THR A 77 -0.24 -10.56 -6.42
CA THR A 77 -0.99 -11.34 -5.45
C THR A 77 -1.50 -12.59 -6.13
N VAL A 78 -1.49 -13.69 -5.38
CA VAL A 78 -2.07 -14.92 -5.89
C VAL A 78 -3.57 -14.73 -5.88
N GLU A 79 -4.16 -14.66 -7.05
CA GLU A 79 -5.61 -14.59 -7.13
C GLU A 79 -6.18 -15.98 -6.89
N SER A 80 -7.04 -16.02 -5.93
CA SER A 80 -7.76 -17.26 -5.63
C SER A 80 -9.07 -17.31 -6.42
#